data_659954b4c9ac325c52eb704da865c872
#
_entry.id   659954b4c9ac325c52eb704da865c872
#
_cell.length_a   1.000
_cell.length_b   1.000
_cell.length_c   1.000
_cell.angle_alpha   90.00
_cell.angle_beta   90.00
_cell.angle_gamma   90.00
#
_symmetry.space_group_name_H-M   'P 1'
#
loop_
_entity.id
_entity.type
_entity.pdbx_description
1 polymer ?
#
loop_
_entity_poly.entity_id
_entity_poly.type
_entity_poly.pdbx_seq_one_letter_code
_entity_poly.pdbx_strand_id
1 'polypeptide(L)'
;MPEKIVLIFSLILLTGFICQWVASHLKLPAIIFLLLSGIFFGPIMHWLRPDEQLGGILSPFVSFAVAVILFEGSMTLKFSKISGMGSVIRNLISVGALITFLSVAVATHFLIKFSWEISFLFASLMVVTGPTVIAPMLRILRPNANIANVLRWEGILIDPIGAILAVLVFEFIISNTLSDGFISGAFIFGEIILSGISLGVIGALSIGVAFKKYWIPQYLQIFAVLSAISIVFASSNYITSESGLLAVTVMGLTLTNIKGIELDDILNFKESLSLILLSLLFIILAARIDLSSFIDLGYPALLLFLVIQFIIRPLNVYLCSLGSTLTMPERHMIAWIAPRGIIAAAISALFAMRLGSLGFSEVSKLVPLTFFMIIGTIILQSFTAKKIALKLKVAEPEPQGFLIIGANKVALAIAKQLQENNFYVCLIDEDWSALSNAKMKGLATIWGNPISQHVENNLNLFNIKHLLILTPYLQLNILAAKHYRYFFPEREIFAIQTVLPQEGQREEKFSFKHSGRNLFKQDITYQCIENLLNLGCKIKTTLITGQFSYEEYLNIRSVPLFAIDPKGCIYVFANQPAFTPANGWKIIGIS
;
A
#
# COMPACT_ATOMS: atom_id res chain seq x y z
N MET A 1 34.67 17.02 -13.65
CA MET A 1 34.13 15.72 -13.20
C MET A 1 33.05 15.84 -12.12
N PRO A 2 33.18 16.61 -11.03
CA PRO A 2 32.12 16.68 -9.99
C PRO A 2 30.78 17.23 -10.50
N GLU A 3 30.80 18.22 -11.39
CA GLU A 3 29.56 18.83 -11.96
C GLU A 3 28.71 17.82 -12.76
N LYS A 4 29.34 16.89 -13.46
CA LYS A 4 28.62 15.82 -14.19
C LYS A 4 27.89 14.86 -13.25
N ILE A 5 28.48 14.56 -12.10
CA ILE A 5 27.86 13.67 -11.09
C ILE A 5 26.62 14.33 -10.51
N VAL A 6 26.71 15.61 -10.16
CA VAL A 6 25.54 16.37 -9.66
C VAL A 6 24.42 16.42 -10.68
N LEU A 7 24.76 16.67 -11.96
CA LEU A 7 23.78 16.67 -13.05
C LEU A 7 23.10 15.31 -13.22
N ILE A 8 23.87 14.21 -13.14
CA ILE A 8 23.35 12.85 -13.24
C ILE A 8 22.36 12.57 -12.09
N PHE A 9 22.74 12.86 -10.84
CA PHE A 9 21.84 12.69 -9.70
C PHE A 9 20.57 13.53 -9.84
N SER A 10 20.68 14.77 -10.30
CA SER A 10 19.54 15.65 -10.54
C SER A 10 18.60 15.09 -11.61
N LEU A 11 19.15 14.56 -12.70
CA LEU A 11 18.37 13.92 -13.78
C LEU A 11 17.69 12.64 -13.29
N ILE A 12 18.37 11.81 -12.50
CA ILE A 12 17.77 10.58 -11.94
C ILE A 12 16.63 10.94 -10.99
N LEU A 13 16.80 11.93 -10.10
CA LEU A 13 15.75 12.40 -9.20
C LEU A 13 14.53 12.94 -9.96
N LEU A 14 14.77 13.78 -10.97
CA LEU A 14 13.70 14.32 -11.82
C LEU A 14 12.96 13.21 -12.56
N THR A 15 13.70 12.28 -13.16
CA THR A 15 13.13 11.12 -13.86
C THR A 15 12.33 10.25 -12.91
N GLY A 16 12.86 10.00 -11.70
CA GLY A 16 12.16 9.26 -10.65
C GLY A 16 10.84 9.92 -10.28
N PHE A 17 10.83 11.23 -10.07
CA PHE A 17 9.61 12.00 -9.82
C PHE A 17 8.61 11.89 -10.97
N ILE A 18 9.04 12.09 -12.22
CA ILE A 18 8.17 11.98 -13.41
C ILE A 18 7.57 10.57 -13.50
N CYS A 19 8.38 9.52 -13.30
CA CYS A 19 7.90 8.14 -13.32
C CYS A 19 6.84 7.86 -12.24
N GLN A 20 7.05 8.34 -11.02
CA GLN A 20 6.08 8.22 -9.92
C GLN A 20 4.79 8.99 -10.24
N TRP A 21 4.92 10.20 -10.78
CA TRP A 21 3.78 11.03 -11.17
C TRP A 21 2.95 10.40 -12.29
N VAL A 22 3.60 9.91 -13.37
CA VAL A 22 2.93 9.20 -14.48
C VAL A 22 2.23 7.95 -13.98
N ALA A 23 2.92 7.16 -13.13
CA ALA A 23 2.37 5.95 -12.53
C ALA A 23 1.08 6.23 -11.73
N SER A 24 1.06 7.31 -10.96
CA SER A 24 -0.11 7.72 -10.17
C SER A 24 -1.31 8.09 -11.06
N HIS A 25 -1.07 8.76 -12.19
CA HIS A 25 -2.12 9.14 -13.16
C HIS A 25 -2.65 7.94 -13.93
N LEU A 26 -1.76 7.05 -14.38
CA LEU A 26 -2.13 5.84 -15.12
C LEU A 26 -2.65 4.73 -14.20
N LYS A 27 -2.54 4.89 -12.88
CA LYS A 27 -2.88 3.88 -11.86
C LYS A 27 -2.13 2.56 -12.08
N LEU A 28 -0.87 2.66 -12.49
CA LEU A 28 0.05 1.53 -12.68
C LEU A 28 1.17 1.60 -11.64
N PRO A 29 1.82 0.46 -11.31
CA PRO A 29 2.97 0.47 -10.42
C PRO A 29 4.14 1.27 -11.01
N ALA A 30 4.72 2.17 -10.22
CA ALA A 30 5.80 3.07 -10.65
C ALA A 30 7.08 2.33 -11.09
N ILE A 31 7.30 1.13 -10.55
CA ILE A 31 8.47 0.30 -10.86
C ILE A 31 8.62 0.05 -12.38
N ILE A 32 7.52 -0.10 -13.12
CA ILE A 32 7.57 -0.32 -14.58
C ILE A 32 8.25 0.87 -15.26
N PHE A 33 7.81 2.09 -14.92
CA PHE A 33 8.34 3.32 -15.52
C PHE A 33 9.78 3.59 -15.09
N LEU A 34 10.11 3.31 -13.83
CA LEU A 34 11.48 3.44 -13.30
C LEU A 34 12.46 2.50 -14.02
N LEU A 35 12.06 1.24 -14.19
CA LEU A 35 12.87 0.26 -14.92
C LEU A 35 13.02 0.61 -16.39
N LEU A 36 11.93 0.98 -17.06
CA LEU A 36 11.97 1.38 -18.47
C LEU A 36 12.85 2.63 -18.67
N SER A 37 12.76 3.60 -17.76
CA SER A 37 13.61 4.80 -17.83
C SER A 37 15.09 4.46 -17.58
N GLY A 38 15.41 3.58 -16.63
CA GLY A 38 16.77 3.12 -16.40
C GLY A 38 17.35 2.38 -17.60
N ILE A 39 16.59 1.48 -18.23
CA ILE A 39 16.99 0.79 -19.47
C ILE A 39 17.14 1.80 -20.62
N PHE A 40 16.24 2.78 -20.71
CA PHE A 40 16.32 3.78 -21.77
C PHE A 40 17.57 4.65 -21.66
N PHE A 41 17.85 5.22 -20.48
CA PHE A 41 19.02 6.07 -20.27
C PHE A 41 20.34 5.29 -20.17
N GLY A 42 20.29 4.02 -19.74
CA GLY A 42 21.46 3.13 -19.64
C GLY A 42 21.80 2.49 -20.97
N PRO A 43 21.41 1.22 -21.20
CA PRO A 43 21.86 0.42 -22.34
C PRO A 43 21.40 0.95 -23.72
N ILE A 44 20.30 1.72 -23.82
CA ILE A 44 19.83 2.25 -25.11
C ILE A 44 20.52 3.56 -25.48
N MET A 45 20.47 4.57 -24.58
CA MET A 45 21.03 5.90 -24.85
C MET A 45 22.51 6.02 -24.46
N HIS A 46 23.04 5.12 -23.64
CA HIS A 46 24.39 5.15 -23.05
C HIS A 46 24.72 6.47 -22.30
N TRP A 47 23.70 7.18 -21.81
CA TRP A 47 23.89 8.41 -21.04
C TRP A 47 24.20 8.12 -19.57
N LEU A 48 23.55 7.10 -19.00
CA LEU A 48 23.75 6.67 -17.62
C LEU A 48 24.58 5.38 -17.59
N ARG A 49 25.85 5.52 -17.20
CA ARG A 49 26.78 4.41 -16.98
C ARG A 49 27.22 4.40 -15.52
N PRO A 50 26.44 3.81 -14.62
CA PRO A 50 26.67 3.94 -13.19
C PRO A 50 28.06 3.49 -12.75
N ASP A 51 28.59 2.43 -13.35
CA ASP A 51 29.91 1.88 -12.99
C ASP A 51 31.06 2.86 -13.33
N GLU A 52 30.99 3.56 -14.47
CA GLU A 52 31.98 4.54 -14.89
C GLU A 52 31.83 5.88 -14.17
N GLN A 53 30.57 6.29 -13.92
CA GLN A 53 30.23 7.62 -13.43
C GLN A 53 30.27 7.71 -11.91
N LEU A 54 29.84 6.69 -11.19
CA LEU A 54 29.82 6.62 -9.73
C LEU A 54 31.03 5.86 -9.17
N GLY A 55 31.63 4.98 -9.97
CA GLY A 55 32.84 4.23 -9.59
C GLY A 55 32.72 3.56 -8.22
N GLY A 56 33.71 3.79 -7.36
CA GLY A 56 33.77 3.18 -6.02
C GLY A 56 32.66 3.60 -5.05
N ILE A 57 31.89 4.69 -5.35
CA ILE A 57 30.80 5.15 -4.49
C ILE A 57 29.53 4.33 -4.71
N LEU A 58 29.38 3.69 -5.87
CA LEU A 58 28.16 2.96 -6.24
C LEU A 58 27.81 1.85 -5.26
N SER A 59 28.75 0.97 -4.94
CA SER A 59 28.52 -0.17 -4.03
C SER A 59 28.14 0.26 -2.60
N PRO A 60 28.87 1.17 -1.94
CA PRO A 60 28.47 1.68 -0.63
C PRO A 60 27.10 2.39 -0.64
N PHE A 61 26.81 3.16 -1.70
CA PHE A 61 25.51 3.84 -1.85
C PHE A 61 24.35 2.83 -1.96
N VAL A 62 24.49 1.83 -2.83
CA VAL A 62 23.49 0.77 -3.00
C VAL A 62 23.30 0.01 -1.69
N SER A 63 24.39 -0.38 -1.02
CA SER A 63 24.34 -1.12 0.25
C SER A 63 23.61 -0.32 1.35
N PHE A 64 23.94 0.97 1.48
CA PHE A 64 23.28 1.85 2.46
C PHE A 64 21.81 2.09 2.13
N ALA A 65 21.48 2.33 0.86
CA ALA A 65 20.09 2.51 0.44
C ALA A 65 19.25 1.24 0.70
N VAL A 66 19.80 0.06 0.42
CA VAL A 66 19.17 -1.23 0.74
C VAL A 66 19.02 -1.41 2.26
N ALA A 67 20.03 -1.02 3.06
CA ALA A 67 19.94 -1.06 4.53
C ALA A 67 18.78 -0.22 5.07
N VAL A 68 18.60 1.00 4.57
CA VAL A 68 17.48 1.88 4.94
C VAL A 68 16.13 1.26 4.52
N ILE A 69 16.04 0.70 3.32
CA ILE A 69 14.83 0.04 2.82
C ILE A 69 14.50 -1.21 3.63
N LEU A 70 15.50 -2.02 4.02
CA LEU A 70 15.31 -3.19 4.87
C LEU A 70 14.84 -2.80 6.28
N PHE A 71 15.44 -1.76 6.87
CA PHE A 71 14.98 -1.20 8.13
C PHE A 71 13.52 -0.79 8.04
N GLU A 72 13.13 -0.04 7.00
CA GLU A 72 11.76 0.37 6.76
C GLU A 72 10.82 -0.81 6.62
N GLY A 73 11.16 -1.77 5.76
CA GLY A 73 10.38 -2.98 5.53
C GLY A 73 10.14 -3.74 6.84
N SER A 74 11.18 -3.91 7.67
CA SER A 74 11.10 -4.61 8.95
C SER A 74 10.24 -3.88 9.99
N MET A 75 10.17 -2.55 9.95
CA MET A 75 9.29 -1.75 10.82
C MET A 75 7.79 -2.01 10.59
N THR A 76 7.39 -2.59 9.49
CA THR A 76 5.98 -2.95 9.24
C THR A 76 5.52 -4.16 10.04
N LEU A 77 6.44 -4.95 10.57
CA LEU A 77 6.17 -6.24 11.23
C LEU A 77 5.90 -6.05 12.73
N LYS A 78 4.61 -5.84 13.08
CA LYS A 78 4.14 -5.77 14.48
C LYS A 78 3.65 -7.14 14.94
N PHE A 79 4.33 -7.75 15.92
CA PHE A 79 3.97 -9.08 16.46
C PHE A 79 2.55 -9.12 17.05
N SER A 80 2.08 -8.03 17.65
CA SER A 80 0.72 -7.93 18.18
C SER A 80 -0.37 -8.11 17.12
N LYS A 81 -0.09 -7.75 15.86
CA LYS A 81 -1.04 -7.91 14.75
C LYS A 81 -1.08 -9.35 14.23
N ILE A 82 -0.01 -10.12 14.40
CA ILE A 82 0.08 -11.52 13.93
C ILE A 82 -0.85 -12.42 14.74
N SER A 83 -0.97 -12.19 16.06
CA SER A 83 -1.81 -13.01 16.95
C SER A 83 -3.32 -12.89 16.67
N GLY A 84 -3.78 -11.77 16.08
CA GLY A 84 -5.18 -11.52 15.71
C GLY A 84 -5.57 -11.92 14.29
N MET A 85 -4.62 -12.45 13.50
CA MET A 85 -4.86 -12.77 12.09
C MET A 85 -5.53 -14.11 11.88
N GLY A 86 -6.34 -14.19 10.83
CA GLY A 86 -6.93 -15.45 10.37
C GLY A 86 -5.88 -16.52 10.05
N SER A 87 -6.25 -17.78 10.21
CA SER A 87 -5.37 -18.94 9.98
C SER A 87 -4.72 -18.94 8.60
N VAL A 88 -5.43 -18.49 7.58
CA VAL A 88 -4.93 -18.43 6.20
C VAL A 88 -3.73 -17.50 6.07
N ILE A 89 -3.81 -16.29 6.64
CA ILE A 89 -2.72 -15.30 6.56
C ILE A 89 -1.48 -15.85 7.27
N ARG A 90 -1.67 -16.38 8.48
CA ARG A 90 -0.57 -16.99 9.25
C ARG A 90 0.08 -18.15 8.49
N ASN A 91 -0.73 -19.03 7.90
CA ASN A 91 -0.21 -20.15 7.11
C ASN A 91 0.55 -19.68 5.87
N LEU A 92 0.06 -18.67 5.15
CA LEU A 92 0.73 -18.12 3.96
C LEU A 92 2.11 -17.54 4.28
N ILE A 93 2.24 -16.82 5.41
CA ILE A 93 3.52 -16.19 5.79
C ILE A 93 4.51 -17.13 6.47
N SER A 94 4.08 -18.31 6.90
CA SER A 94 4.95 -19.33 7.54
C SER A 94 5.15 -20.54 6.63
N VAL A 95 4.22 -21.47 6.63
CA VAL A 95 4.28 -22.70 5.83
C VAL A 95 4.31 -22.38 4.34
N GLY A 96 3.53 -21.39 3.89
CA GLY A 96 3.48 -20.96 2.50
C GLY A 96 4.78 -20.34 2.02
N ALA A 97 5.44 -19.55 2.86
CA ALA A 97 6.78 -19.03 2.57
C ALA A 97 7.79 -20.16 2.38
N LEU A 98 7.76 -21.17 3.26
CA LEU A 98 8.65 -22.35 3.16
C LEU A 98 8.35 -23.18 1.90
N ILE A 99 7.09 -23.44 1.59
CA ILE A 99 6.69 -24.15 0.37
C ILE A 99 7.19 -23.41 -0.87
N THR A 100 6.97 -22.09 -0.94
CA THR A 100 7.42 -21.27 -2.06
C THR A 100 8.96 -21.31 -2.16
N PHE A 101 9.65 -21.11 -1.04
CA PHE A 101 11.12 -21.14 -0.98
C PHE A 101 11.70 -22.45 -1.53
N LEU A 102 11.26 -23.58 -1.00
CA LEU A 102 11.76 -24.89 -1.43
C LEU A 102 11.38 -25.23 -2.88
N SER A 103 10.12 -24.99 -3.26
CA SER A 103 9.64 -25.31 -4.61
C SER A 103 10.31 -24.45 -5.68
N VAL A 104 10.53 -23.14 -5.40
CA VAL A 104 11.25 -22.26 -6.33
C VAL A 104 12.72 -22.62 -6.41
N ALA A 105 13.38 -22.98 -5.30
CA ALA A 105 14.78 -23.42 -5.32
C ALA A 105 14.96 -24.65 -6.23
N VAL A 106 14.11 -25.67 -6.05
CA VAL A 106 14.12 -26.88 -6.89
C VAL A 106 13.85 -26.51 -8.36
N ALA A 107 12.82 -25.73 -8.63
CA ALA A 107 12.49 -25.33 -10.00
C ALA A 107 13.63 -24.56 -10.68
N THR A 108 14.27 -23.64 -9.94
CA THR A 108 15.38 -22.84 -10.46
C THR A 108 16.61 -23.68 -10.74
N HIS A 109 16.96 -24.59 -9.83
CA HIS A 109 18.09 -25.51 -10.03
C HIS A 109 17.94 -26.36 -11.29
N PHE A 110 16.76 -26.96 -11.51
CA PHE A 110 16.55 -27.84 -12.67
C PHE A 110 16.29 -27.09 -13.98
N LEU A 111 15.61 -25.93 -13.95
CA LEU A 111 15.26 -25.20 -15.17
C LEU A 111 16.34 -24.24 -15.64
N ILE A 112 16.91 -23.46 -14.72
CA ILE A 112 17.95 -22.46 -15.04
C ILE A 112 19.36 -23.06 -14.93
N LYS A 113 19.49 -24.20 -14.24
CA LYS A 113 20.76 -24.90 -13.95
C LYS A 113 21.69 -24.07 -13.06
N PHE A 114 21.13 -23.32 -12.13
CA PHE A 114 21.90 -22.67 -11.07
C PHE A 114 22.40 -23.70 -10.05
N SER A 115 23.52 -23.41 -9.42
CA SER A 115 23.96 -24.10 -8.20
C SER A 115 22.89 -24.06 -7.13
N TRP A 116 22.92 -24.97 -6.17
CA TRP A 116 21.96 -24.98 -5.07
C TRP A 116 21.99 -23.69 -4.27
N GLU A 117 23.18 -23.13 -4.02
CA GLU A 117 23.37 -21.87 -3.30
C GLU A 117 22.62 -20.71 -3.98
N ILE A 118 22.86 -20.51 -5.28
CA ILE A 118 22.23 -19.43 -6.05
C ILE A 118 20.74 -19.71 -6.25
N SER A 119 20.33 -20.99 -6.36
CA SER A 119 18.92 -21.38 -6.44
C SER A 119 18.16 -21.05 -5.15
N PHE A 120 18.73 -21.33 -3.98
CA PHE A 120 18.14 -20.92 -2.69
C PHE A 120 18.13 -19.41 -2.53
N LEU A 121 19.18 -18.72 -2.96
CA LEU A 121 19.21 -17.26 -2.93
C LEU A 121 18.08 -16.66 -3.81
N PHE A 122 17.95 -17.13 -5.04
CA PHE A 122 16.87 -16.70 -5.92
C PHE A 122 15.49 -17.04 -5.34
N ALA A 123 15.33 -18.23 -4.79
CA ALA A 123 14.09 -18.66 -4.17
C ALA A 123 13.69 -17.76 -2.99
N SER A 124 14.62 -17.34 -2.14
CA SER A 124 14.35 -16.43 -1.04
C SER A 124 13.83 -15.07 -1.52
N LEU A 125 14.38 -14.55 -2.63
CA LEU A 125 13.89 -13.34 -3.29
C LEU A 125 12.47 -13.52 -3.86
N MET A 126 12.16 -14.73 -4.34
CA MET A 126 10.84 -15.06 -4.91
C MET A 126 9.77 -15.37 -3.85
N VAL A 127 10.10 -15.49 -2.58
CA VAL A 127 9.11 -15.53 -1.49
C VAL A 127 8.41 -14.19 -1.33
N VAL A 128 9.11 -13.09 -1.54
CA VAL A 128 8.64 -11.73 -1.33
C VAL A 128 7.51 -11.35 -2.30
N THR A 129 6.40 -10.85 -1.76
CA THR A 129 5.31 -10.20 -2.53
C THR A 129 5.18 -8.76 -2.04
N GLY A 130 5.41 -7.77 -2.91
CA GLY A 130 5.53 -6.37 -2.48
C GLY A 130 4.17 -5.68 -2.22
N PRO A 131 3.99 -5.07 -1.03
CA PRO A 131 2.77 -4.32 -0.70
C PRO A 131 2.58 -3.09 -1.59
N THR A 132 3.67 -2.51 -2.08
CA THR A 132 3.68 -1.36 -2.99
C THR A 132 3.04 -1.64 -4.36
N VAL A 133 3.03 -2.90 -4.78
CA VAL A 133 2.36 -3.35 -6.02
C VAL A 133 0.94 -3.83 -5.74
N ILE A 134 0.72 -4.52 -4.61
CA ILE A 134 -0.58 -5.06 -4.22
C ILE A 134 -1.59 -3.92 -3.95
N ALA A 135 -1.21 -2.87 -3.23
CA ALA A 135 -2.13 -1.80 -2.84
C ALA A 135 -2.77 -1.07 -4.04
N PRO A 136 -2.04 -0.62 -5.09
CA PRO A 136 -2.65 -0.09 -6.30
C PRO A 136 -3.54 -1.09 -7.03
N MET A 137 -3.12 -2.37 -7.09
CA MET A 137 -3.93 -3.41 -7.73
C MET A 137 -5.27 -3.62 -7.01
N LEU A 138 -5.29 -3.71 -5.70
CA LEU A 138 -6.53 -3.84 -4.92
C LEU A 138 -7.49 -2.67 -5.14
N ARG A 139 -6.97 -1.44 -5.27
CA ARG A 139 -7.79 -0.25 -5.58
C ARG A 139 -8.49 -0.35 -6.95
N ILE A 140 -7.84 -0.97 -7.93
CA ILE A 140 -8.39 -1.14 -9.28
C ILE A 140 -9.34 -2.34 -9.34
N LEU A 141 -8.99 -3.46 -8.71
CA LEU A 141 -9.72 -4.73 -8.77
C LEU A 141 -10.97 -4.72 -7.90
N ARG A 142 -10.91 -4.04 -6.76
CA ARG A 142 -11.98 -4.00 -5.74
C ARG A 142 -12.53 -5.40 -5.43
N PRO A 143 -11.67 -6.33 -5.01
CA PRO A 143 -12.14 -7.65 -4.63
C PRO A 143 -12.90 -7.55 -3.31
N ASN A 144 -13.66 -8.60 -2.97
CA ASN A 144 -14.35 -8.65 -1.69
C ASN A 144 -13.38 -8.51 -0.49
N ALA A 145 -13.92 -8.18 0.69
CA ALA A 145 -13.14 -7.89 1.88
C ALA A 145 -12.19 -9.03 2.29
N ASN A 146 -12.58 -10.29 2.10
CA ASN A 146 -11.76 -11.44 2.43
C ASN A 146 -10.47 -11.47 1.60
N ILE A 147 -10.59 -11.34 0.27
CA ILE A 147 -9.45 -11.33 -0.65
C ILE A 147 -8.56 -10.12 -0.36
N ALA A 148 -9.19 -8.92 -0.21
CA ALA A 148 -8.45 -7.70 0.05
C ALA A 148 -7.62 -7.78 1.33
N ASN A 149 -8.20 -8.31 2.40
CA ASN A 149 -7.53 -8.48 3.69
C ASN A 149 -6.38 -9.49 3.60
N VAL A 150 -6.62 -10.67 2.99
CA VAL A 150 -5.57 -11.69 2.86
C VAL A 150 -4.38 -11.15 2.06
N LEU A 151 -4.62 -10.58 0.87
CA LEU A 151 -3.54 -10.07 0.01
C LEU A 151 -2.80 -8.88 0.65
N ARG A 152 -3.53 -7.95 1.31
CA ARG A 152 -2.90 -6.82 1.99
C ARG A 152 -1.98 -7.29 3.12
N TRP A 153 -2.48 -8.17 3.99
CA TRP A 153 -1.68 -8.65 5.11
C TRP A 153 -0.55 -9.57 4.68
N GLU A 154 -0.78 -10.44 3.71
CA GLU A 154 0.29 -11.23 3.10
C GLU A 154 1.40 -10.30 2.59
N GLY A 155 1.08 -9.32 1.74
CA GLY A 155 2.08 -8.40 1.18
C GLY A 155 2.87 -7.63 2.24
N ILE A 156 2.20 -7.14 3.31
CA ILE A 156 2.87 -6.39 4.38
C ILE A 156 3.84 -7.27 5.19
N LEU A 157 3.46 -8.52 5.47
CA LEU A 157 4.21 -9.36 6.40
C LEU A 157 5.26 -10.24 5.72
N ILE A 158 5.01 -10.67 4.48
CA ILE A 158 5.94 -11.53 3.75
C ILE A 158 7.18 -10.76 3.27
N ASP A 159 7.05 -9.45 3.05
CA ASP A 159 8.13 -8.60 2.56
C ASP A 159 9.34 -8.60 3.52
N PRO A 160 9.20 -8.25 4.81
CA PRO A 160 10.30 -8.34 5.77
C PRO A 160 10.76 -9.78 6.05
N ILE A 161 9.83 -10.76 6.04
CA ILE A 161 10.20 -12.16 6.26
C ILE A 161 11.08 -12.68 5.12
N GLY A 162 10.71 -12.40 3.88
CA GLY A 162 11.50 -12.79 2.72
C GLY A 162 12.84 -12.05 2.64
N ALA A 163 12.86 -10.78 3.05
CA ALA A 163 14.10 -10.02 3.14
C ALA A 163 15.09 -10.62 4.16
N ILE A 164 14.61 -10.97 5.36
CA ILE A 164 15.41 -11.66 6.38
C ILE A 164 15.92 -13.01 5.82
N LEU A 165 15.03 -13.79 5.20
CA LEU A 165 15.40 -15.08 4.60
C LEU A 165 16.48 -14.91 3.53
N ALA A 166 16.36 -13.90 2.68
CA ALA A 166 17.33 -13.62 1.62
C ALA A 166 18.72 -13.24 2.21
N VAL A 167 18.73 -12.40 3.25
CA VAL A 167 19.96 -12.05 3.97
C VAL A 167 20.58 -13.30 4.61
N LEU A 168 19.80 -14.12 5.31
CA LEU A 168 20.30 -15.34 5.94
C LEU A 168 20.91 -16.34 4.93
N VAL A 169 20.25 -16.52 3.78
CA VAL A 169 20.79 -17.39 2.71
C VAL A 169 22.08 -16.80 2.14
N PHE A 170 22.13 -15.49 1.92
CA PHE A 170 23.31 -14.79 1.42
C PHE A 170 24.50 -14.92 2.39
N GLU A 171 24.27 -14.69 3.69
CA GLU A 171 25.29 -14.83 4.73
C GLU A 171 25.80 -16.27 4.84
N PHE A 172 24.90 -17.25 4.70
CA PHE A 172 25.27 -18.66 4.67
C PHE A 172 26.20 -18.98 3.47
N ILE A 173 25.93 -18.43 2.28
CA ILE A 173 26.76 -18.60 1.09
C ILE A 173 28.15 -18.00 1.34
N ILE A 174 28.22 -16.78 1.88
CA ILE A 174 29.51 -16.10 2.15
C ILE A 174 30.31 -16.87 3.20
N SER A 175 29.71 -17.28 4.30
CA SER A 175 30.38 -18.01 5.36
C SER A 175 30.98 -19.33 4.86
N ASN A 176 30.28 -20.03 3.97
CA ASN A 176 30.77 -21.25 3.35
C ASN A 176 31.94 -21.00 2.37
N THR A 177 31.92 -19.87 1.66
CA THR A 177 33.00 -19.52 0.71
C THR A 177 34.28 -19.03 1.39
N LEU A 178 34.17 -18.42 2.57
CA LEU A 178 35.28 -17.89 3.34
C LEU A 178 35.93 -18.94 4.27
N SER A 179 35.36 -20.13 4.35
CA SER A 179 35.82 -21.20 5.27
C SER A 179 36.32 -22.43 4.54
N ASP A 180 37.39 -23.04 5.08
CA ASP A 180 37.96 -24.29 4.56
C ASP A 180 37.16 -25.56 4.93
N GLY A 181 35.91 -25.40 5.43
CA GLY A 181 35.08 -26.54 5.80
C GLY A 181 33.73 -26.14 6.40
N PHE A 182 32.73 -27.05 6.33
CA PHE A 182 31.35 -26.83 6.79
C PHE A 182 31.27 -26.38 8.26
N ILE A 183 32.10 -26.91 9.15
CA ILE A 183 32.08 -26.54 10.58
C ILE A 183 32.58 -25.11 10.77
N SER A 184 33.63 -24.70 10.07
CA SER A 184 34.15 -23.32 10.11
C SER A 184 33.17 -22.34 9.52
N GLY A 185 32.49 -22.71 8.41
CA GLY A 185 31.44 -21.91 7.82
C GLY A 185 30.24 -21.72 8.75
N ALA A 186 29.82 -22.78 9.43
CA ALA A 186 28.73 -22.69 10.40
C ALA A 186 29.07 -21.78 11.61
N PHE A 187 30.36 -21.77 12.00
CA PHE A 187 30.84 -20.90 13.09
C PHE A 187 30.84 -19.43 12.68
N ILE A 188 31.37 -19.12 11.48
CA ILE A 188 31.33 -17.76 10.89
C ILE A 188 29.88 -17.28 10.72
N PHE A 189 28.99 -18.14 10.21
CA PHE A 189 27.58 -17.83 10.09
C PHE A 189 26.92 -17.51 11.44
N GLY A 190 27.25 -18.30 12.48
CA GLY A 190 26.81 -18.02 13.85
C GLY A 190 27.30 -16.67 14.39
N GLU A 191 28.56 -16.32 14.11
CA GLU A 191 29.15 -15.03 14.49
C GLU A 191 28.47 -13.85 13.77
N ILE A 192 28.21 -13.98 12.48
CA ILE A 192 27.46 -12.98 11.69
C ILE A 192 26.05 -12.76 12.26
N ILE A 193 25.34 -13.86 12.55
CA ILE A 193 24.00 -13.79 13.14
C ILE A 193 24.05 -13.13 14.52
N LEU A 194 24.98 -13.55 15.36
CA LEU A 194 25.08 -13.04 16.73
C LEU A 194 25.43 -11.55 16.74
N SER A 195 26.40 -11.11 15.93
CA SER A 195 26.78 -9.70 15.81
C SER A 195 25.64 -8.87 15.23
N GLY A 196 24.98 -9.33 14.15
CA GLY A 196 23.84 -8.64 13.54
C GLY A 196 22.67 -8.50 14.49
N ILE A 197 22.28 -9.58 15.17
CA ILE A 197 21.15 -9.52 16.14
C ILE A 197 21.52 -8.65 17.34
N SER A 198 22.70 -8.81 17.94
CA SER A 198 23.08 -8.07 19.13
C SER A 198 23.17 -6.57 18.87
N LEU A 199 23.85 -6.14 17.81
CA LEU A 199 23.94 -4.72 17.45
C LEU A 199 22.60 -4.14 16.99
N GLY A 200 21.80 -4.91 16.26
CA GLY A 200 20.46 -4.50 15.88
C GLY A 200 19.55 -4.25 17.08
N VAL A 201 19.55 -5.16 18.06
CA VAL A 201 18.79 -5.02 19.31
C VAL A 201 19.32 -3.86 20.16
N ILE A 202 20.64 -3.74 20.32
CA ILE A 202 21.27 -2.63 21.08
C ILE A 202 20.89 -1.29 20.44
N GLY A 203 21.01 -1.16 19.12
CA GLY A 203 20.62 0.03 18.38
C GLY A 203 19.16 0.40 18.56
N ALA A 204 18.25 -0.58 18.46
CA ALA A 204 16.82 -0.37 18.68
C ALA A 204 16.50 0.04 20.11
N LEU A 205 17.11 -0.60 21.10
CA LEU A 205 16.88 -0.29 22.52
C LEU A 205 17.42 1.09 22.89
N SER A 206 18.60 1.47 22.39
CA SER A 206 19.19 2.80 22.66
C SER A 206 18.29 3.92 22.15
N ILE A 207 17.83 3.85 20.91
CA ILE A 207 16.89 4.80 20.33
C ILE A 207 15.53 4.73 21.02
N GLY A 208 15.03 3.53 21.27
CA GLY A 208 13.75 3.33 21.96
C GLY A 208 13.71 3.93 23.36
N VAL A 209 14.78 3.79 24.14
CA VAL A 209 14.92 4.41 25.46
C VAL A 209 14.99 5.94 25.34
N ALA A 210 15.76 6.46 24.38
CA ALA A 210 15.89 7.90 24.15
C ALA A 210 14.53 8.54 23.79
N PHE A 211 13.72 7.86 22.97
CA PHE A 211 12.37 8.32 22.62
C PHE A 211 11.42 8.23 23.82
N LYS A 212 11.41 7.11 24.53
CA LYS A 212 10.54 6.91 25.69
C LYS A 212 10.83 7.90 26.83
N LYS A 213 12.07 8.34 26.99
CA LYS A 213 12.49 9.33 27.99
C LYS A 213 12.42 10.77 27.47
N TYR A 214 11.94 10.98 26.25
CA TYR A 214 11.88 12.30 25.60
C TYR A 214 13.22 13.05 25.56
N TRP A 215 14.34 12.31 25.49
CA TRP A 215 15.69 12.93 25.38
C TRP A 215 15.88 13.59 24.01
N ILE A 216 15.20 13.05 22.96
CA ILE A 216 15.29 13.55 21.61
C ILE A 216 13.99 14.30 21.28
N PRO A 217 14.07 15.61 20.97
CA PRO A 217 12.92 16.38 20.51
C PRO A 217 12.29 15.76 19.26
N GLN A 218 10.98 15.90 19.10
CA GLN A 218 10.21 15.24 18.04
C GLN A 218 10.75 15.55 16.63
N TYR A 219 11.13 16.79 16.36
CA TYR A 219 11.68 17.20 15.06
C TYR A 219 13.05 16.58 14.73
N LEU A 220 13.79 16.04 15.72
CA LEU A 220 15.08 15.36 15.53
C LEU A 220 14.96 13.84 15.47
N GLN A 221 13.83 13.26 15.77
CA GLN A 221 13.65 11.80 15.84
C GLN A 221 14.00 11.10 14.53
N ILE A 222 13.60 11.67 13.41
CA ILE A 222 13.89 11.13 12.06
C ILE A 222 15.40 11.13 11.82
N PHE A 223 16.07 12.24 12.13
CA PHE A 223 17.53 12.35 11.98
C PHE A 223 18.27 11.37 12.90
N ALA A 224 17.80 11.20 14.14
CA ALA A 224 18.35 10.24 15.09
C ALA A 224 18.21 8.80 14.60
N VAL A 225 17.08 8.42 14.01
CA VAL A 225 16.88 7.08 13.43
C VAL A 225 17.81 6.84 12.24
N LEU A 226 17.93 7.79 11.30
CA LEU A 226 18.85 7.66 10.17
C LEU A 226 20.32 7.57 10.62
N SER A 227 20.70 8.35 11.63
CA SER A 227 22.04 8.28 12.21
C SER A 227 22.28 6.92 12.88
N ALA A 228 21.29 6.40 13.61
CA ALA A 228 21.39 5.09 14.23
C ALA A 228 21.48 3.95 13.21
N ILE A 229 20.69 4.00 12.13
CA ILE A 229 20.81 3.04 11.02
C ILE A 229 22.22 3.06 10.47
N SER A 230 22.78 4.25 10.20
CA SER A 230 24.13 4.41 9.65
C SER A 230 25.20 3.83 10.58
N ILE A 231 25.11 4.15 11.88
CA ILE A 231 26.07 3.67 12.89
C ILE A 231 25.95 2.14 13.07
N VAL A 232 24.73 1.62 13.23
CA VAL A 232 24.50 0.19 13.42
C VAL A 232 24.97 -0.60 12.19
N PHE A 233 24.65 -0.12 10.98
CA PHE A 233 25.10 -0.74 9.73
C PHE A 233 26.62 -0.75 9.62
N ALA A 234 27.27 0.40 9.84
CA ALA A 234 28.72 0.53 9.71
C ALA A 234 29.46 -0.25 10.80
N SER A 235 29.03 -0.15 12.06
CA SER A 235 29.67 -0.87 13.17
C SER A 235 29.51 -2.39 13.06
N SER A 236 28.35 -2.87 12.63
CA SER A 236 28.13 -4.30 12.41
C SER A 236 29.04 -4.82 11.31
N ASN A 237 29.12 -4.15 10.16
CA ASN A 237 30.00 -4.52 9.06
C ASN A 237 31.51 -4.40 9.42
N TYR A 238 31.85 -3.54 10.39
CA TYR A 238 33.24 -3.42 10.88
C TYR A 238 33.65 -4.60 11.78
N ILE A 239 32.72 -5.08 12.62
CA ILE A 239 32.94 -6.20 13.53
C ILE A 239 32.94 -7.54 12.74
N THR A 240 31.89 -7.72 11.93
CA THR A 240 31.74 -8.93 11.12
C THR A 240 31.26 -8.53 9.73
N SER A 241 32.06 -8.85 8.71
CA SER A 241 31.73 -8.49 7.32
C SER A 241 30.30 -8.91 6.95
N GLU A 242 29.58 -8.02 6.28
CA GLU A 242 28.23 -8.23 5.74
C GLU A 242 27.10 -8.39 6.78
N SER A 243 27.38 -8.37 8.09
CA SER A 243 26.34 -8.50 9.14
C SER A 243 25.43 -7.26 9.28
N GLY A 244 25.81 -6.12 8.67
CA GLY A 244 25.10 -4.86 8.79
C GLY A 244 23.67 -4.88 8.27
N LEU A 245 23.39 -5.62 7.19
CA LEU A 245 22.03 -5.74 6.64
C LEU A 245 21.09 -6.46 7.63
N LEU A 246 21.60 -7.52 8.27
CA LEU A 246 20.88 -8.24 9.31
C LEU A 246 20.65 -7.32 10.54
N ALA A 247 21.67 -6.57 10.94
CA ALA A 247 21.59 -5.69 12.10
C ALA A 247 20.51 -4.60 11.94
N VAL A 248 20.45 -3.92 10.80
CA VAL A 248 19.43 -2.88 10.56
C VAL A 248 18.03 -3.49 10.43
N THR A 249 17.91 -4.69 9.88
CA THR A 249 16.63 -5.39 9.79
C THR A 249 16.10 -5.76 11.17
N VAL A 250 16.97 -6.31 12.04
CA VAL A 250 16.64 -6.63 13.43
C VAL A 250 16.35 -5.36 14.23
N MET A 251 17.09 -4.27 13.97
CA MET A 251 16.85 -2.96 14.60
C MET A 251 15.44 -2.45 14.29
N GLY A 252 15.02 -2.46 13.02
CA GLY A 252 13.67 -2.03 12.62
C GLY A 252 12.57 -2.88 13.25
N LEU A 253 12.74 -4.21 13.22
CA LEU A 253 11.83 -5.17 13.82
C LEU A 253 11.68 -4.93 15.34
N THR A 254 12.79 -4.77 16.04
CA THR A 254 12.81 -4.57 17.50
C THR A 254 12.19 -3.23 17.87
N LEU A 255 12.59 -2.14 17.21
CA LEU A 255 12.10 -0.78 17.50
C LEU A 255 10.57 -0.69 17.38
N THR A 256 10.00 -1.29 16.34
CA THR A 256 8.55 -1.30 16.12
C THR A 256 7.76 -2.08 17.18
N ASN A 257 8.39 -3.07 17.83
CA ASN A 257 7.76 -3.90 18.83
C ASN A 257 7.99 -3.43 20.27
N ILE A 258 8.73 -2.33 20.49
CA ILE A 258 8.87 -1.69 21.81
C ILE A 258 7.55 -0.96 22.16
N LYS A 259 6.97 -1.30 23.30
CA LYS A 259 5.72 -0.67 23.78
C LYS A 259 5.97 0.76 24.28
N GLY A 260 5.03 1.65 23.96
CA GLY A 260 5.02 3.03 24.50
C GLY A 260 5.90 4.02 23.75
N ILE A 261 6.20 3.76 22.47
CA ILE A 261 6.87 4.69 21.57
C ILE A 261 5.89 5.06 20.46
N GLU A 262 5.71 6.36 20.23
CA GLU A 262 4.99 6.88 19.07
C GLU A 262 5.96 6.96 17.88
N LEU A 263 5.67 6.19 16.84
CA LEU A 263 6.51 6.07 15.64
C LEU A 263 5.85 6.68 14.40
N ASP A 264 4.71 7.35 14.54
CA ASP A 264 3.89 7.77 13.40
C ASP A 264 4.62 8.77 12.49
N ASP A 265 5.33 9.73 13.05
CA ASP A 265 6.12 10.70 12.28
C ASP A 265 7.28 10.02 11.53
N ILE A 266 7.92 9.03 12.15
CA ILE A 266 8.98 8.25 11.55
C ILE A 266 8.40 7.39 10.41
N LEU A 267 7.22 6.80 10.61
CA LEU A 267 6.54 5.99 9.61
C LEU A 267 6.12 6.80 8.36
N ASN A 268 5.71 8.06 8.53
CA ASN A 268 5.35 8.93 7.41
C ASN A 268 6.57 9.39 6.61
N PHE A 269 7.63 9.80 7.29
CA PHE A 269 8.87 10.22 6.63
C PHE A 269 9.57 9.08 5.90
N LYS A 270 9.58 7.88 6.50
CA LYS A 270 10.21 6.71 5.89
C LYS A 270 9.60 6.38 4.52
N GLU A 271 8.28 6.52 4.35
CA GLU A 271 7.62 6.27 3.07
C GLU A 271 8.15 7.20 1.98
N SER A 272 8.32 8.49 2.30
CA SER A 272 8.88 9.47 1.36
C SER A 272 10.34 9.18 1.02
N LEU A 273 11.16 8.84 2.02
CA LEU A 273 12.57 8.50 1.83
C LEU A 273 12.72 7.22 0.98
N SER A 274 11.93 6.21 1.26
CA SER A 274 11.93 4.98 0.46
C SER A 274 11.54 5.20 -0.98
N LEU A 275 10.54 6.04 -1.25
CA LEU A 275 10.18 6.39 -2.63
C LEU A 275 11.36 7.01 -3.39
N ILE A 276 12.12 7.89 -2.74
CA ILE A 276 13.33 8.51 -3.32
C ILE A 276 14.41 7.46 -3.55
N LEU A 277 14.77 6.70 -2.51
CA LEU A 277 15.83 5.69 -2.59
C LEU A 277 15.49 4.59 -3.59
N LEU A 278 14.25 4.11 -3.60
CA LEU A 278 13.78 3.13 -4.56
C LEU A 278 13.86 3.66 -5.99
N SER A 279 13.43 4.91 -6.22
CA SER A 279 13.49 5.51 -7.56
C SER A 279 14.94 5.62 -8.04
N LEU A 280 15.86 6.09 -7.18
CA LEU A 280 17.29 6.14 -7.48
C LEU A 280 17.85 4.75 -7.77
N LEU A 281 17.61 3.79 -6.89
CA LEU A 281 18.11 2.42 -7.04
C LEU A 281 17.61 1.77 -8.33
N PHE A 282 16.30 1.86 -8.63
CA PHE A 282 15.76 1.22 -9.83
C PHE A 282 16.31 1.78 -11.11
N ILE A 283 16.42 3.11 -11.23
CA ILE A 283 16.99 3.74 -12.43
C ILE A 283 18.46 3.36 -12.57
N ILE A 284 19.23 3.45 -11.49
CA ILE A 284 20.67 3.11 -11.48
C ILE A 284 20.89 1.63 -11.80
N LEU A 285 20.15 0.73 -11.15
CA LEU A 285 20.33 -0.70 -11.34
C LEU A 285 19.83 -1.16 -12.71
N ALA A 286 18.72 -0.61 -13.20
CA ALA A 286 18.20 -0.91 -14.52
C ALA A 286 19.14 -0.39 -15.63
N ALA A 287 19.83 0.73 -15.39
CA ALA A 287 20.83 1.24 -16.33
C ALA A 287 22.09 0.35 -16.45
N ARG A 288 22.34 -0.51 -15.48
CA ARG A 288 23.44 -1.49 -15.50
C ARG A 288 23.09 -2.81 -16.19
N ILE A 289 21.81 -3.03 -16.48
CA ILE A 289 21.37 -4.30 -17.05
C ILE A 289 21.84 -4.37 -18.51
N ASP A 290 22.56 -5.41 -18.85
CA ASP A 290 22.84 -5.73 -20.24
C ASP A 290 21.61 -6.38 -20.89
N LEU A 291 21.12 -5.80 -21.97
CA LEU A 291 19.97 -6.32 -22.71
C LEU A 291 20.24 -7.70 -23.31
N SER A 292 21.48 -8.02 -23.64
CA SER A 292 21.88 -9.36 -24.08
C SER A 292 21.60 -10.42 -23.02
N SER A 293 21.79 -10.08 -21.75
CA SER A 293 21.53 -10.99 -20.63
C SER A 293 20.06 -11.44 -20.53
N PHE A 294 19.10 -10.61 -20.96
CA PHE A 294 17.69 -11.04 -21.04
C PHE A 294 17.46 -12.06 -22.16
N ILE A 295 18.16 -11.90 -23.28
CA ILE A 295 18.08 -12.83 -24.41
C ILE A 295 18.72 -14.16 -24.01
N ASP A 296 19.84 -14.12 -23.29
CA ASP A 296 20.56 -15.28 -22.80
C ASP A 296 19.80 -16.11 -21.74
N LEU A 297 18.81 -15.51 -21.07
CA LEU A 297 17.89 -16.25 -20.20
C LEU A 297 17.04 -17.27 -20.97
N GLY A 298 16.70 -16.96 -22.21
CA GLY A 298 15.98 -17.84 -23.12
C GLY A 298 14.64 -18.38 -22.61
N TYR A 299 14.20 -19.48 -23.22
CA TYR A 299 12.95 -20.14 -22.83
C TYR A 299 12.93 -20.74 -21.39
N PRO A 300 14.06 -21.14 -20.76
CA PRO A 300 14.02 -21.64 -19.39
C PRO A 300 13.49 -20.61 -18.38
N ALA A 301 13.78 -19.32 -18.56
CA ALA A 301 13.25 -18.28 -17.69
C ALA A 301 11.72 -18.13 -17.85
N LEU A 302 11.22 -18.21 -19.08
CA LEU A 302 9.79 -18.19 -19.33
C LEU A 302 9.10 -19.43 -18.71
N LEU A 303 9.70 -20.60 -18.82
CA LEU A 303 9.20 -21.83 -18.20
C LEU A 303 9.18 -21.71 -16.67
N LEU A 304 10.24 -21.19 -16.07
CA LEU A 304 10.32 -20.94 -14.63
C LEU A 304 9.22 -19.96 -14.20
N PHE A 305 9.00 -18.88 -14.95
CA PHE A 305 7.92 -17.92 -14.70
C PHE A 305 6.54 -18.60 -14.69
N LEU A 306 6.27 -19.45 -15.71
CA LEU A 306 5.01 -20.19 -15.79
C LEU A 306 4.86 -21.17 -14.62
N VAL A 307 5.91 -21.89 -14.25
CA VAL A 307 5.90 -22.81 -13.11
C VAL A 307 5.62 -22.07 -11.80
N ILE A 308 6.28 -20.94 -11.56
CA ILE A 308 6.06 -20.14 -10.34
C ILE A 308 4.63 -19.60 -10.29
N GLN A 309 4.13 -19.04 -11.39
CA GLN A 309 2.83 -18.39 -11.43
C GLN A 309 1.66 -19.38 -11.44
N PHE A 310 1.75 -20.47 -12.20
CA PHE A 310 0.61 -21.36 -12.46
C PHE A 310 0.67 -22.67 -11.68
N ILE A 311 1.81 -23.03 -11.08
CA ILE A 311 1.96 -24.27 -10.30
C ILE A 311 2.28 -23.95 -8.86
N ILE A 312 3.41 -23.28 -8.59
CA ILE A 312 3.90 -23.07 -7.21
C ILE A 312 2.96 -22.17 -6.42
N ARG A 313 2.55 -21.03 -7.00
CA ARG A 313 1.68 -20.08 -6.31
C ARG A 313 0.29 -20.66 -6.03
N PRO A 314 -0.43 -21.28 -6.97
CA PRO A 314 -1.67 -21.96 -6.67
C PRO A 314 -1.52 -23.07 -5.63
N LEU A 315 -0.52 -23.93 -5.76
CA LEU A 315 -0.24 -24.99 -4.79
C LEU A 315 -0.10 -24.42 -3.36
N ASN A 316 0.70 -23.37 -3.20
CA ASN A 316 0.88 -22.68 -1.93
C ASN A 316 -0.45 -22.18 -1.36
N VAL A 317 -1.24 -21.43 -2.15
CA VAL A 317 -2.51 -20.87 -1.67
C VAL A 317 -3.51 -21.97 -1.30
N TYR A 318 -3.62 -23.01 -2.10
CA TYR A 318 -4.53 -24.13 -1.81
C TYR A 318 -4.15 -24.86 -0.53
N LEU A 319 -2.87 -25.17 -0.33
CA LEU A 319 -2.40 -25.84 0.88
C LEU A 319 -2.61 -24.97 2.13
N CYS A 320 -2.28 -23.67 2.05
CA CYS A 320 -2.40 -22.75 3.17
C CYS A 320 -3.85 -22.37 3.51
N SER A 321 -4.78 -22.53 2.58
CA SER A 321 -6.21 -22.26 2.77
C SER A 321 -7.05 -23.49 3.11
N LEU A 322 -6.44 -24.66 3.31
CA LEU A 322 -7.15 -25.87 3.76
C LEU A 322 -7.83 -25.61 5.11
N GLY A 323 -9.08 -26.02 5.23
CA GLY A 323 -9.88 -25.82 6.45
C GLY A 323 -10.34 -24.38 6.70
N SER A 324 -10.12 -23.44 5.76
CA SER A 324 -10.56 -22.05 5.89
C SER A 324 -11.98 -21.84 5.34
N THR A 325 -12.58 -20.71 5.71
CA THR A 325 -13.91 -20.28 5.23
C THR A 325 -13.88 -19.66 3.82
N LEU A 326 -12.70 -19.57 3.18
CA LEU A 326 -12.56 -19.02 1.84
C LEU A 326 -13.22 -19.91 0.78
N THR A 327 -14.03 -19.30 -0.06
CA THR A 327 -14.66 -19.96 -1.20
C THR A 327 -13.64 -20.31 -2.30
N MET A 328 -13.96 -21.26 -3.18
CA MET A 328 -13.07 -21.60 -4.31
C MET A 328 -12.75 -20.43 -5.24
N PRO A 329 -13.70 -19.54 -5.62
CA PRO A 329 -13.39 -18.35 -6.39
C PRO A 329 -12.42 -17.40 -5.69
N GLU A 330 -12.53 -17.24 -4.34
CA GLU A 330 -11.61 -16.43 -3.54
C GLU A 330 -10.20 -17.01 -3.55
N ARG A 331 -10.06 -18.34 -3.38
CA ARG A 331 -8.75 -19.02 -3.45
C ARG A 331 -8.10 -18.88 -4.82
N HIS A 332 -8.86 -19.02 -5.90
CA HIS A 332 -8.36 -18.79 -7.25
C HIS A 332 -7.85 -17.35 -7.44
N MET A 333 -8.58 -16.37 -6.91
CA MET A 333 -8.17 -14.97 -7.05
C MET A 333 -6.91 -14.65 -6.23
N ILE A 334 -6.79 -15.16 -5.00
CA ILE A 334 -5.59 -15.03 -4.17
C ILE A 334 -4.39 -15.73 -4.83
N ALA A 335 -4.61 -16.90 -5.43
CA ALA A 335 -3.58 -17.63 -6.17
C ALA A 335 -3.10 -16.89 -7.43
N TRP A 336 -3.98 -16.14 -8.08
CA TRP A 336 -3.62 -15.36 -9.26
C TRP A 336 -2.77 -14.14 -8.93
N ILE A 337 -3.07 -13.44 -7.82
CA ILE A 337 -2.41 -12.20 -7.43
C ILE A 337 -1.21 -12.51 -6.53
N ALA A 338 -0.02 -12.38 -7.06
CA ALA A 338 1.24 -12.46 -6.33
C ALA A 338 2.33 -11.64 -7.03
N PRO A 339 2.17 -10.32 -7.14
CA PRO A 339 3.19 -9.49 -7.76
C PRO A 339 4.45 -9.50 -6.91
N ARG A 340 5.60 -9.59 -7.54
CA ARG A 340 6.88 -9.62 -6.84
C ARG A 340 7.29 -8.22 -6.38
N GLY A 341 7.90 -8.15 -5.19
CA GLY A 341 8.22 -6.89 -4.52
C GLY A 341 9.47 -6.19 -5.07
N ILE A 342 9.51 -4.90 -4.80
CA ILE A 342 10.62 -4.01 -5.14
C ILE A 342 11.90 -4.37 -4.37
N ILE A 343 11.75 -4.80 -3.13
CA ILE A 343 12.85 -5.19 -2.24
C ILE A 343 13.64 -6.35 -2.85
N ALA A 344 12.98 -7.32 -3.49
CA ALA A 344 13.64 -8.43 -4.16
C ALA A 344 14.62 -7.96 -5.26
N ALA A 345 14.26 -6.94 -6.05
CA ALA A 345 15.15 -6.40 -7.08
C ALA A 345 16.37 -5.69 -6.48
N ALA A 346 16.17 -4.85 -5.47
CA ALA A 346 17.24 -4.12 -4.82
C ALA A 346 18.25 -5.08 -4.14
N ILE A 347 17.73 -6.05 -3.40
CA ILE A 347 18.56 -7.08 -2.72
C ILE A 347 19.26 -7.97 -3.75
N SER A 348 18.59 -8.40 -4.83
CA SER A 348 19.21 -9.22 -5.86
C SER A 348 20.42 -8.54 -6.50
N ALA A 349 20.30 -7.22 -6.76
CA ALA A 349 21.39 -6.46 -7.35
C ALA A 349 22.59 -6.30 -6.38
N LEU A 350 22.30 -6.04 -5.10
CA LEU A 350 23.34 -5.95 -4.08
C LEU A 350 24.10 -7.29 -3.94
N PHE A 351 23.36 -8.39 -3.82
CA PHE A 351 23.94 -9.71 -3.67
C PHE A 351 24.71 -10.15 -4.92
N ALA A 352 24.20 -9.80 -6.11
CA ALA A 352 24.91 -10.05 -7.35
C ALA A 352 26.25 -9.30 -7.42
N MET A 353 26.31 -8.05 -6.97
CA MET A 353 27.55 -7.29 -6.92
C MET A 353 28.57 -7.95 -5.98
N ARG A 354 28.13 -8.40 -4.80
CA ARG A 354 28.99 -9.01 -3.78
C ARG A 354 29.45 -10.41 -4.20
N LEU A 355 28.54 -11.28 -4.62
CA LEU A 355 28.91 -12.65 -5.04
C LEU A 355 29.70 -12.66 -6.35
N GLY A 356 29.45 -11.69 -7.25
CA GLY A 356 30.26 -11.51 -8.46
C GLY A 356 31.74 -11.23 -8.15
N SER A 357 32.02 -10.42 -7.10
CA SER A 357 33.39 -10.16 -6.66
C SER A 357 34.07 -11.40 -6.02
N LEU A 358 33.29 -12.39 -5.57
CA LEU A 358 33.76 -13.67 -5.03
C LEU A 358 33.90 -14.78 -6.10
N GLY A 359 33.64 -14.46 -7.38
CA GLY A 359 33.88 -15.37 -8.50
C GLY A 359 32.70 -16.25 -8.92
N PHE A 360 31.50 -16.02 -8.41
CA PHE A 360 30.28 -16.73 -8.84
C PHE A 360 29.80 -16.24 -10.22
N SER A 361 30.10 -16.96 -11.29
CA SER A 361 29.75 -16.59 -12.67
C SER A 361 28.23 -16.60 -12.94
N GLU A 362 27.47 -17.48 -12.27
CA GLU A 362 26.02 -17.65 -12.44
C GLU A 362 25.22 -16.42 -11.97
N VAL A 363 25.80 -15.62 -11.10
CA VAL A 363 25.18 -14.44 -10.48
C VAL A 363 24.89 -13.35 -11.51
N SER A 364 25.59 -13.33 -12.66
CA SER A 364 25.29 -12.43 -13.78
C SER A 364 23.85 -12.57 -14.30
N LYS A 365 23.26 -13.76 -14.19
CA LYS A 365 21.87 -14.04 -14.57
C LYS A 365 20.86 -13.77 -13.45
N LEU A 366 21.28 -13.60 -12.19
CA LEU A 366 20.41 -13.46 -11.03
C LEU A 366 19.55 -12.19 -11.14
N VAL A 367 20.17 -11.06 -11.46
CA VAL A 367 19.50 -9.76 -11.58
C VAL A 367 18.52 -9.75 -12.77
N PRO A 368 18.95 -10.08 -14.00
CA PRO A 368 18.04 -10.16 -15.15
C PRO A 368 16.84 -11.10 -14.90
N LEU A 369 17.08 -12.26 -14.29
CA LEU A 369 16.01 -13.22 -13.97
C LEU A 369 15.02 -12.66 -12.95
N THR A 370 15.52 -12.00 -11.90
CA THR A 370 14.67 -11.34 -10.88
C THR A 370 13.81 -10.26 -11.50
N PHE A 371 14.39 -9.40 -12.35
CA PHE A 371 13.64 -8.36 -13.06
C PHE A 371 12.63 -8.95 -14.04
N PHE A 372 12.99 -10.00 -14.77
CA PHE A 372 12.07 -10.71 -15.66
C PHE A 372 10.84 -11.22 -14.91
N MET A 373 11.02 -11.80 -13.72
CA MET A 373 9.93 -12.27 -12.87
C MET A 373 9.05 -11.11 -12.37
N ILE A 374 9.66 -10.01 -11.92
CA ILE A 374 8.94 -8.83 -11.43
C ILE A 374 8.10 -8.22 -12.56
N ILE A 375 8.71 -7.90 -13.68
CA ILE A 375 8.04 -7.29 -14.83
C ILE A 375 6.96 -8.22 -15.36
N GLY A 376 7.27 -9.51 -15.55
CA GLY A 376 6.34 -10.52 -16.04
C GLY A 376 5.09 -10.66 -15.16
N THR A 377 5.27 -10.75 -13.84
CA THR A 377 4.12 -10.86 -12.90
C THR A 377 3.28 -9.60 -12.89
N ILE A 378 3.89 -8.41 -12.88
CA ILE A 378 3.18 -7.14 -12.86
C ILE A 378 2.38 -6.95 -14.16
N ILE A 379 2.99 -7.18 -15.32
CA ILE A 379 2.32 -7.06 -16.62
C ILE A 379 1.16 -8.05 -16.71
N LEU A 380 1.42 -9.35 -16.48
CA LEU A 380 0.39 -10.38 -16.55
C LEU A 380 -0.81 -10.04 -15.66
N GLN A 381 -0.55 -9.70 -14.41
CA GLN A 381 -1.60 -9.47 -13.42
C GLN A 381 -2.33 -8.13 -13.67
N SER A 382 -1.65 -7.06 -14.06
CA SER A 382 -2.28 -5.77 -14.36
C SER A 382 -3.31 -5.88 -15.49
N PHE A 383 -3.04 -6.66 -16.53
CA PHE A 383 -3.95 -6.80 -17.67
C PHE A 383 -5.04 -7.85 -17.46
N THR A 384 -4.81 -8.87 -16.64
CA THR A 384 -5.72 -10.02 -16.52
C THR A 384 -6.54 -10.02 -15.23
N ALA A 385 -6.04 -9.47 -14.12
CA ALA A 385 -6.65 -9.63 -12.81
C ALA A 385 -8.08 -9.07 -12.74
N LYS A 386 -8.38 -7.92 -13.38
CA LYS A 386 -9.73 -7.37 -13.42
C LYS A 386 -10.71 -8.28 -14.18
N LYS A 387 -10.28 -8.83 -15.32
CA LYS A 387 -11.10 -9.74 -16.11
C LYS A 387 -11.41 -11.03 -15.34
N ILE A 388 -10.41 -11.57 -14.66
CA ILE A 388 -10.53 -12.77 -13.83
C ILE A 388 -11.43 -12.50 -12.62
N ALA A 389 -11.27 -11.37 -11.92
CA ALA A 389 -12.11 -11.01 -10.78
C ALA A 389 -13.60 -10.91 -11.18
N LEU A 390 -13.89 -10.31 -12.32
CA LEU A 390 -15.26 -10.24 -12.85
C LEU A 390 -15.80 -11.62 -13.23
N LYS A 391 -14.97 -12.48 -13.91
CA LYS A 391 -15.36 -13.84 -14.28
C LYS A 391 -15.66 -14.73 -13.07
N LEU A 392 -14.85 -14.59 -12.02
CA LEU A 392 -15.01 -15.31 -10.76
C LEU A 392 -16.11 -14.72 -9.85
N LYS A 393 -16.70 -13.58 -10.24
CA LYS A 393 -17.71 -12.84 -9.45
C LYS A 393 -17.24 -12.48 -8.04
N VAL A 394 -15.94 -12.20 -7.88
CA VAL A 394 -15.31 -11.79 -6.62
C VAL A 394 -14.95 -10.30 -6.58
N ALA A 395 -15.19 -9.58 -7.69
CA ALA A 395 -15.08 -8.13 -7.71
C ALA A 395 -16.39 -7.52 -7.21
N GLU A 396 -16.29 -6.63 -6.24
CA GLU A 396 -17.44 -5.84 -5.81
C GLU A 396 -17.76 -4.79 -6.89
N PRO A 397 -19.05 -4.48 -7.10
CA PRO A 397 -19.44 -3.36 -7.94
C PRO A 397 -18.77 -2.08 -7.44
N GLU A 398 -18.80 -1.01 -8.25
CA GLU A 398 -18.23 0.28 -7.81
C GLU A 398 -18.73 0.64 -6.41
N PRO A 399 -17.83 1.01 -5.47
CA PRO A 399 -18.25 1.35 -4.13
C PRO A 399 -19.29 2.48 -4.24
N GLN A 400 -20.37 2.31 -3.53
CA GLN A 400 -21.45 3.29 -3.46
C GLN A 400 -21.66 3.76 -2.01
N GLY A 401 -20.72 3.38 -1.12
CA GLY A 401 -20.81 3.71 0.31
C GLY A 401 -20.48 5.16 0.62
N PHE A 402 -20.84 5.54 1.83
CA PHE A 402 -20.76 6.90 2.33
C PHE A 402 -19.90 6.98 3.59
N LEU A 403 -18.99 7.94 3.62
CA LEU A 403 -18.38 8.45 4.83
C LEU A 403 -19.16 9.68 5.27
N ILE A 404 -19.69 9.66 6.47
CA ILE A 404 -20.47 10.79 7.02
C ILE A 404 -19.68 11.39 8.18
N ILE A 405 -19.38 12.68 8.07
CA ILE A 405 -18.81 13.46 9.17
C ILE A 405 -19.95 14.12 9.94
N GLY A 406 -20.04 13.78 11.23
CA GLY A 406 -21.12 14.15 12.14
C GLY A 406 -22.00 12.95 12.48
N ALA A 407 -22.43 12.85 13.74
CA ALA A 407 -23.37 11.84 14.24
C ALA A 407 -24.63 12.46 14.85
N ASN A 408 -24.98 13.68 14.41
CA ASN A 408 -26.16 14.40 14.84
C ASN A 408 -27.46 13.78 14.29
N LYS A 409 -28.61 14.33 14.68
CA LYS A 409 -29.94 13.84 14.29
C LYS A 409 -30.13 13.75 12.76
N VAL A 410 -29.62 14.74 12.02
CA VAL A 410 -29.70 14.78 10.55
C VAL A 410 -28.84 13.67 9.93
N ALA A 411 -27.60 13.56 10.36
CA ALA A 411 -26.66 12.54 9.90
C ALA A 411 -27.18 11.11 10.18
N LEU A 412 -27.71 10.86 11.37
CA LEU A 412 -28.29 9.57 11.74
C LEU A 412 -29.53 9.20 10.91
N ALA A 413 -30.41 10.17 10.61
CA ALA A 413 -31.59 9.94 9.79
C ALA A 413 -31.20 9.58 8.35
N ILE A 414 -30.24 10.30 7.76
CA ILE A 414 -29.72 10.03 6.42
C ILE A 414 -28.99 8.68 6.40
N ALA A 415 -28.10 8.44 7.37
CA ALA A 415 -27.32 7.19 7.47
C ALA A 415 -28.21 5.95 7.54
N LYS A 416 -29.28 6.01 8.36
CA LYS A 416 -30.23 4.91 8.49
C LYS A 416 -30.93 4.63 7.17
N GLN A 417 -31.38 5.65 6.46
CA GLN A 417 -32.09 5.48 5.19
C GLN A 417 -31.17 4.95 4.08
N LEU A 418 -29.90 5.35 4.06
CA LEU A 418 -28.90 4.79 3.14
C LEU A 418 -28.63 3.31 3.47
N GLN A 419 -28.51 2.95 4.75
CA GLN A 419 -28.32 1.56 5.19
C GLN A 419 -29.54 0.67 4.83
N GLU A 420 -30.77 1.16 5.00
CA GLU A 420 -32.00 0.45 4.60
C GLU A 420 -32.07 0.18 3.09
N ASN A 421 -31.39 0.99 2.28
CA ASN A 421 -31.22 0.77 0.85
C ASN A 421 -29.92 -0.02 0.49
N ASN A 422 -29.31 -0.71 1.45
CA ASN A 422 -28.13 -1.56 1.31
C ASN A 422 -26.82 -0.83 0.94
N PHE A 423 -26.69 0.46 1.26
CA PHE A 423 -25.43 1.17 1.12
C PHE A 423 -24.59 1.07 2.40
N TYR A 424 -23.29 0.91 2.24
CA TYR A 424 -22.36 0.97 3.36
C TYR A 424 -22.24 2.41 3.86
N VAL A 425 -22.40 2.60 5.17
CA VAL A 425 -22.29 3.92 5.81
C VAL A 425 -21.38 3.84 7.02
N CYS A 426 -20.42 4.74 7.09
CA CYS A 426 -19.53 4.92 8.24
C CYS A 426 -19.65 6.35 8.76
N LEU A 427 -19.90 6.52 10.07
CA LEU A 427 -19.98 7.84 10.72
C LEU A 427 -18.71 8.12 11.52
N ILE A 428 -18.28 9.39 11.48
CA ILE A 428 -17.18 9.90 12.28
C ILE A 428 -17.67 11.07 13.12
N ASP A 429 -17.41 11.03 14.44
CA ASP A 429 -17.71 12.15 15.34
C ASP A 429 -16.78 12.11 16.57
N GLU A 430 -16.65 13.23 17.26
CA GLU A 430 -15.96 13.32 18.56
C GLU A 430 -16.91 12.96 19.72
N ASP A 431 -18.21 13.09 19.53
CA ASP A 431 -19.22 12.76 20.54
C ASP A 431 -19.46 11.26 20.60
N TRP A 432 -18.89 10.65 21.65
CA TRP A 432 -19.06 9.22 21.92
C TRP A 432 -20.52 8.83 22.14
N SER A 433 -21.34 9.70 22.74
CA SER A 433 -22.77 9.39 23.03
C SER A 433 -23.58 9.29 21.75
N ALA A 434 -23.35 10.22 20.80
CA ALA A 434 -23.98 10.22 19.50
C ALA A 434 -23.56 8.98 18.67
N LEU A 435 -22.27 8.64 18.68
CA LEU A 435 -21.75 7.45 18.00
C LEU A 435 -22.23 6.14 18.62
N SER A 436 -22.35 6.08 19.93
CA SER A 436 -22.90 4.89 20.63
C SER A 436 -24.32 4.60 20.17
N ASN A 437 -25.16 5.64 20.02
CA ASN A 437 -26.52 5.52 19.46
C ASN A 437 -26.49 5.03 18.00
N ALA A 438 -25.57 5.53 17.18
CA ALA A 438 -25.37 5.05 15.82
C ALA A 438 -24.98 3.56 15.78
N LYS A 439 -24.06 3.15 16.64
CA LYS A 439 -23.57 1.78 16.75
C LYS A 439 -24.67 0.81 17.19
N MET A 440 -25.53 1.22 18.14
CA MET A 440 -26.72 0.43 18.53
C MET A 440 -27.70 0.23 17.37
N LYS A 441 -27.72 1.10 16.39
CA LYS A 441 -28.51 0.97 15.16
C LYS A 441 -27.81 0.17 14.05
N GLY A 442 -26.66 -0.43 14.34
CA GLY A 442 -25.89 -1.27 13.39
C GLY A 442 -25.08 -0.49 12.37
N LEU A 443 -24.85 0.82 12.56
CA LEU A 443 -24.02 1.63 11.70
C LEU A 443 -22.54 1.46 12.07
N ALA A 444 -21.64 1.47 11.06
CA ALA A 444 -20.21 1.53 11.31
C ALA A 444 -19.84 2.92 11.83
N THR A 445 -18.99 2.97 12.87
CA THR A 445 -18.62 4.23 13.52
C THR A 445 -17.14 4.28 13.84
N ILE A 446 -16.54 5.47 13.72
CA ILE A 446 -15.17 5.76 14.14
C ILE A 446 -15.23 6.95 15.10
N TRP A 447 -14.69 6.77 16.28
CA TRP A 447 -14.65 7.83 17.29
C TRP A 447 -13.36 8.63 17.16
N GLY A 448 -13.49 9.94 17.15
CA GLY A 448 -12.36 10.88 17.16
C GLY A 448 -12.60 12.11 16.28
N ASN A 449 -11.63 13.01 16.34
CA ASN A 449 -11.64 14.21 15.49
C ASN A 449 -11.53 13.78 14.01
N PRO A 450 -12.48 14.20 13.15
CA PRO A 450 -12.51 13.79 11.74
C PRO A 450 -11.24 14.10 10.95
N ILE A 451 -10.48 15.11 11.35
CA ILE A 451 -9.23 15.49 10.68
C ILE A 451 -7.97 14.99 11.38
N SER A 452 -8.12 14.11 12.38
CA SER A 452 -6.99 13.55 13.10
C SER A 452 -6.40 12.33 12.40
N GLN A 453 -5.10 12.16 12.55
CA GLN A 453 -4.37 11.00 12.02
C GLN A 453 -4.84 9.68 12.63
N HIS A 454 -5.33 9.72 13.88
CA HIS A 454 -5.94 8.55 14.52
C HIS A 454 -7.16 8.04 13.74
N VAL A 455 -8.02 8.94 13.29
CA VAL A 455 -9.20 8.58 12.47
C VAL A 455 -8.75 8.09 11.10
N GLU A 456 -7.79 8.76 10.44
CA GLU A 456 -7.25 8.32 9.16
C GLU A 456 -6.71 6.89 9.21
N ASN A 457 -5.92 6.56 10.23
CA ASN A 457 -5.31 5.24 10.40
C ASN A 457 -6.34 4.12 10.64
N ASN A 458 -7.52 4.46 11.17
CA ASN A 458 -8.61 3.51 11.40
C ASN A 458 -9.67 3.52 10.29
N LEU A 459 -9.56 4.45 9.34
CA LEU A 459 -10.53 4.62 8.27
C LEU A 459 -10.32 3.59 7.16
N ASN A 460 -11.32 2.75 6.95
CA ASN A 460 -11.33 1.82 5.83
C ASN A 460 -12.17 2.39 4.67
N LEU A 461 -11.51 3.02 3.71
CA LEU A 461 -12.15 3.65 2.55
C LEU A 461 -12.59 2.66 1.46
N PHE A 462 -12.40 1.37 1.66
CA PHE A 462 -12.54 0.36 0.60
C PHE A 462 -13.93 0.34 -0.06
N ASN A 463 -14.99 0.49 0.75
CA ASN A 463 -16.39 0.47 0.29
C ASN A 463 -17.01 1.87 0.20
N ILE A 464 -16.22 2.93 0.32
CA ILE A 464 -16.70 4.31 0.41
C ILE A 464 -16.34 5.05 -0.88
N LYS A 465 -17.35 5.69 -1.50
CA LYS A 465 -17.19 6.54 -2.68
C LYS A 465 -17.44 8.00 -2.35
N HIS A 466 -18.45 8.28 -1.54
CA HIS A 466 -18.95 9.61 -1.28
C HIS A 466 -18.59 10.06 0.15
N LEU A 467 -18.17 11.31 0.28
CA LEU A 467 -18.02 11.97 1.57
C LEU A 467 -19.17 12.94 1.77
N LEU A 468 -19.94 12.77 2.84
CA LEU A 468 -20.99 13.69 3.28
C LEU A 468 -20.55 14.38 4.57
N ILE A 469 -20.43 15.70 4.54
CA ILE A 469 -20.11 16.50 5.72
C ILE A 469 -21.39 17.13 6.22
N LEU A 470 -21.94 16.57 7.31
CA LEU A 470 -23.27 16.89 7.84
C LEU A 470 -23.19 17.51 9.24
N THR A 471 -22.24 18.42 9.46
CA THR A 471 -22.13 19.13 10.75
C THR A 471 -22.74 20.53 10.65
N PRO A 472 -23.25 21.09 11.78
CA PRO A 472 -23.74 22.47 11.82
C PRO A 472 -22.65 23.53 11.81
N TYR A 473 -21.36 23.13 11.82
CA TYR A 473 -20.23 24.02 11.98
C TYR A 473 -19.50 24.26 10.65
N LEU A 474 -19.66 25.45 10.07
CA LEU A 474 -19.07 25.82 8.78
C LEU A 474 -17.54 25.61 8.74
N GLN A 475 -16.85 26.02 9.80
CA GLN A 475 -15.39 25.91 9.88
C GLN A 475 -14.91 24.44 9.82
N LEU A 476 -15.59 23.55 10.56
CA LEU A 476 -15.29 22.12 10.53
C LEU A 476 -15.59 21.53 9.14
N ASN A 477 -16.69 21.97 8.50
CA ASN A 477 -17.05 21.49 7.15
C ASN A 477 -15.96 21.86 6.12
N ILE A 478 -15.41 23.07 6.20
CA ILE A 478 -14.33 23.54 5.31
C ILE A 478 -13.04 22.77 5.57
N LEU A 479 -12.65 22.62 6.84
CA LEU A 479 -11.45 21.91 7.22
C LEU A 479 -11.51 20.43 6.81
N ALA A 480 -12.63 19.79 7.09
CA ALA A 480 -12.86 18.40 6.70
C ALA A 480 -12.85 18.23 5.16
N ALA A 481 -13.54 19.10 4.42
CA ALA A 481 -13.53 19.03 2.96
C ALA A 481 -12.12 19.18 2.38
N LYS A 482 -11.31 20.11 2.93
CA LYS A 482 -9.92 20.32 2.52
C LYS A 482 -9.05 19.11 2.84
N HIS A 483 -9.18 18.56 4.04
CA HIS A 483 -8.42 17.41 4.51
C HIS A 483 -8.67 16.17 3.67
N TYR A 484 -9.94 15.85 3.41
CA TYR A 484 -10.34 14.65 2.66
C TYR A 484 -10.18 14.75 1.14
N ARG A 485 -9.73 15.88 0.56
CA ARG A 485 -9.37 15.99 -0.87
C ARG A 485 -8.24 15.06 -1.29
N TYR A 486 -7.39 14.63 -0.35
CA TYR A 486 -6.37 13.62 -0.62
C TYR A 486 -6.95 12.23 -0.85
N PHE A 487 -8.11 11.94 -0.27
CA PHE A 487 -8.74 10.61 -0.30
C PHE A 487 -9.88 10.51 -1.29
N PHE A 488 -10.60 11.61 -1.51
CA PHE A 488 -11.76 11.67 -2.39
C PHE A 488 -11.58 12.68 -3.51
N PRO A 489 -12.00 12.35 -4.77
CA PRO A 489 -12.13 13.35 -5.81
C PRO A 489 -13.06 14.47 -5.36
N GLU A 490 -12.80 15.72 -5.75
CA GLU A 490 -13.59 16.89 -5.35
C GLU A 490 -15.08 16.74 -5.71
N ARG A 491 -15.39 16.06 -6.79
CA ARG A 491 -16.76 15.77 -7.24
C ARG A 491 -17.54 14.85 -6.32
N GLU A 492 -16.87 14.10 -5.43
CA GLU A 492 -17.45 13.14 -4.49
C GLU A 492 -17.47 13.66 -3.04
N ILE A 493 -17.03 14.90 -2.80
CA ILE A 493 -17.05 15.58 -1.51
C ILE A 493 -18.24 16.52 -1.47
N PHE A 494 -19.16 16.27 -0.54
CA PHE A 494 -20.38 17.02 -0.37
C PHE A 494 -20.46 17.56 1.05
N ALA A 495 -20.86 18.84 1.17
CA ALA A 495 -21.08 19.48 2.48
C ALA A 495 -22.44 20.13 2.54
N ILE A 496 -23.09 20.04 3.69
CA ILE A 496 -24.36 20.73 3.93
C ILE A 496 -24.11 22.21 4.18
N GLN A 497 -24.99 23.06 3.65
CA GLN A 497 -24.95 24.48 3.93
C GLN A 497 -25.40 24.75 5.37
N THR A 498 -24.63 25.59 6.09
CA THR A 498 -24.94 25.97 7.47
C THR A 498 -25.62 27.32 7.55
N VAL A 499 -25.32 28.24 6.63
CA VAL A 499 -25.87 29.58 6.53
C VAL A 499 -26.29 29.89 5.09
N LEU A 500 -27.40 30.57 4.88
CA LEU A 500 -27.81 31.07 3.56
C LEU A 500 -26.87 32.19 3.11
N PRO A 501 -26.41 32.22 1.84
CA PRO A 501 -25.59 33.30 1.32
C PRO A 501 -26.38 34.63 1.36
N GLN A 502 -25.88 35.60 2.11
CA GLN A 502 -26.39 36.98 2.03
C GLN A 502 -25.76 37.69 0.82
N GLU A 503 -26.59 38.41 0.05
CA GLU A 503 -26.10 39.20 -1.08
C GLU A 503 -25.19 40.32 -0.57
N GLY A 504 -23.87 40.22 -0.89
CA GLY A 504 -22.89 41.29 -0.65
C GLY A 504 -21.59 40.90 0.06
N GLN A 505 -21.48 39.75 0.72
CA GLN A 505 -20.25 39.38 1.47
C GLN A 505 -19.29 38.58 0.59
N ARG A 506 -18.14 39.21 0.23
CA ARG A 506 -17.06 38.55 -0.57
C ARG A 506 -16.35 37.39 0.16
N GLU A 507 -16.26 37.44 1.47
CA GLU A 507 -15.60 36.38 2.27
C GLU A 507 -16.42 35.09 2.31
N GLU A 508 -17.75 35.16 2.33
CA GLU A 508 -18.60 33.98 2.28
C GLU A 508 -18.52 33.25 0.93
N LYS A 509 -18.42 33.97 -0.20
CA LYS A 509 -18.24 33.36 -1.52
C LYS A 509 -16.92 32.56 -1.62
N PHE A 510 -15.88 33.00 -0.93
CA PHE A 510 -14.59 32.29 -0.89
C PHE A 510 -14.67 31.04 -0.01
N SER A 511 -15.38 31.09 1.09
CA SER A 511 -15.62 29.98 2.02
C SER A 511 -16.43 28.85 1.37
N PHE A 512 -17.48 29.15 0.63
CA PHE A 512 -18.31 28.17 -0.08
C PHE A 512 -17.57 27.44 -1.20
N LYS A 513 -16.63 28.09 -1.88
CA LYS A 513 -15.84 27.47 -2.96
C LYS A 513 -14.88 26.38 -2.43
N HIS A 514 -14.56 26.38 -1.13
CA HIS A 514 -13.59 25.46 -0.51
C HIS A 514 -14.23 24.36 0.36
N SER A 515 -15.56 24.43 0.61
CA SER A 515 -16.26 23.45 1.45
C SER A 515 -16.71 22.16 0.74
N GLY A 516 -16.35 21.95 -0.54
CA GLY A 516 -16.86 20.85 -1.34
C GLY A 516 -18.14 21.24 -2.11
N ARG A 517 -18.80 20.27 -2.74
CA ARG A 517 -20.08 20.50 -3.45
C ARG A 517 -21.20 20.65 -2.43
N ASN A 518 -22.02 21.70 -2.59
CA ASN A 518 -23.17 21.92 -1.72
C ASN A 518 -24.19 20.79 -1.87
N LEU A 519 -24.55 20.17 -0.74
CA LEU A 519 -25.59 19.17 -0.66
C LEU A 519 -26.96 19.81 -0.91
N PHE A 520 -27.78 19.10 -1.69
CA PHE A 520 -29.18 19.40 -1.97
C PHE A 520 -29.35 20.71 -2.77
N LYS A 521 -30.55 21.35 -2.69
CA LYS A 521 -30.83 22.64 -3.36
C LYS A 521 -30.20 23.80 -2.58
N GLN A 522 -30.02 24.95 -3.25
CA GLN A 522 -29.39 26.15 -2.67
C GLN A 522 -30.08 26.69 -1.41
N ASP A 523 -31.35 26.41 -1.23
CA ASP A 523 -32.13 26.93 -0.10
C ASP A 523 -32.23 25.96 1.08
N ILE A 524 -31.52 24.80 1.01
CA ILE A 524 -31.62 23.76 2.02
C ILE A 524 -30.38 23.82 2.91
N THR A 525 -30.54 24.39 4.09
CA THR A 525 -29.52 24.43 5.12
C THR A 525 -29.68 23.28 6.12
N TYR A 526 -28.62 23.05 6.94
CA TYR A 526 -28.64 22.11 8.05
C TYR A 526 -29.89 22.36 8.95
N GLN A 527 -30.11 23.64 9.32
CA GLN A 527 -31.20 24.04 10.18
C GLN A 527 -32.60 23.75 9.56
N CYS A 528 -32.73 23.89 8.24
CA CYS A 528 -33.96 23.57 7.53
C CYS A 528 -34.28 22.07 7.67
N ILE A 529 -33.30 21.18 7.43
CA ILE A 529 -33.50 19.73 7.56
C ILE A 529 -33.78 19.34 9.02
N GLU A 530 -33.05 19.90 9.96
CA GLU A 530 -33.27 19.66 11.38
C GLU A 530 -34.67 20.05 11.83
N ASN A 531 -35.17 21.21 11.40
CA ASN A 531 -36.54 21.68 11.68
C ASN A 531 -37.60 20.74 11.08
N LEU A 532 -37.43 20.30 9.82
CA LEU A 532 -38.32 19.34 9.20
C LEU A 532 -38.39 18.01 9.97
N LEU A 533 -37.22 17.49 10.41
CA LEU A 533 -37.17 16.28 11.24
C LEU A 533 -37.76 16.48 12.64
N ASN A 534 -37.72 17.71 13.19
CA ASN A 534 -38.33 18.04 14.49
C ASN A 534 -39.86 18.18 14.36
N LEU A 535 -40.35 18.62 13.21
CA LEU A 535 -41.79 18.66 12.88
C LEU A 535 -42.40 17.28 12.57
N GLY A 536 -41.56 16.20 12.62
CA GLY A 536 -42.04 14.83 12.41
C GLY A 536 -41.95 14.33 10.98
N CYS A 537 -41.42 15.12 10.03
CA CYS A 537 -41.11 14.65 8.68
C CYS A 537 -40.11 13.49 8.73
N LYS A 538 -40.26 12.54 7.82
CA LYS A 538 -39.37 11.34 7.75
C LYS A 538 -38.64 11.30 6.42
N ILE A 539 -37.42 10.78 6.43
CA ILE A 539 -36.72 10.44 5.19
C ILE A 539 -37.30 9.13 4.69
N LYS A 540 -37.77 9.08 3.45
CA LYS A 540 -38.38 7.90 2.83
C LYS A 540 -37.82 7.65 1.44
N THR A 541 -37.90 6.39 1.01
CA THR A 541 -37.56 5.97 -0.35
C THR A 541 -38.86 5.85 -1.17
N THR A 542 -38.97 6.58 -2.27
CA THR A 542 -40.13 6.58 -3.19
C THR A 542 -39.69 6.07 -4.56
N LEU A 543 -40.41 5.12 -5.12
CA LEU A 543 -40.16 4.60 -6.47
C LEU A 543 -40.90 5.49 -7.50
N ILE A 544 -40.17 5.95 -8.51
CA ILE A 544 -40.75 6.66 -9.66
C ILE A 544 -41.31 5.62 -10.64
N THR A 545 -42.59 5.79 -10.96
CA THR A 545 -43.32 4.89 -11.85
C THR A 545 -43.96 5.67 -13.01
N GLY A 546 -44.49 4.98 -14.00
CA GLY A 546 -45.23 5.65 -15.09
C GLY A 546 -46.50 6.39 -14.65
N GLN A 547 -47.04 6.06 -13.45
CA GLN A 547 -48.19 6.72 -12.84
C GLN A 547 -47.83 7.82 -11.83
N PHE A 548 -46.56 7.87 -11.38
CA PHE A 548 -46.03 8.83 -10.42
C PHE A 548 -44.68 9.33 -10.90
N SER A 549 -44.71 10.46 -11.60
CA SER A 549 -43.54 11.05 -12.25
C SER A 549 -42.63 11.80 -11.26
N TYR A 550 -41.41 12.11 -11.68
CA TYR A 550 -40.48 12.92 -10.89
C TYR A 550 -41.03 14.36 -10.68
N GLU A 551 -41.77 14.91 -11.65
CA GLU A 551 -42.39 16.23 -11.53
C GLU A 551 -43.50 16.24 -10.46
N GLU A 552 -44.32 15.20 -10.43
CA GLU A 552 -45.33 15.02 -9.37
C GLU A 552 -44.70 14.84 -8.00
N TYR A 553 -43.56 14.11 -7.90
CA TYR A 553 -42.79 13.99 -6.65
C TYR A 553 -42.34 15.37 -6.14
N LEU A 554 -41.85 16.25 -7.00
CA LEU A 554 -41.44 17.61 -6.63
C LEU A 554 -42.60 18.50 -6.18
N ASN A 555 -43.79 18.28 -6.73
CA ASN A 555 -45.01 19.07 -6.41
C ASN A 555 -45.56 18.78 -4.99
N ILE A 556 -45.23 17.61 -4.41
CA ILE A 556 -45.64 17.22 -3.04
C ILE A 556 -44.78 17.88 -1.95
N ARG A 557 -44.02 18.94 -2.25
CA ARG A 557 -43.09 19.62 -1.32
C ARG A 557 -42.04 18.71 -0.70
N SER A 558 -41.70 17.61 -1.35
CA SER A 558 -40.64 16.72 -0.89
C SER A 558 -39.27 17.23 -1.31
N VAL A 559 -38.27 17.09 -0.41
CA VAL A 559 -36.90 17.48 -0.66
C VAL A 559 -36.12 16.25 -1.09
N PRO A 560 -35.73 16.12 -2.38
CA PRO A 560 -34.91 14.99 -2.83
C PRO A 560 -33.50 15.13 -2.30
N LEU A 561 -32.98 14.04 -1.71
CA LEU A 561 -31.61 13.96 -1.19
C LEU A 561 -30.71 13.09 -2.07
N PHE A 562 -31.18 11.91 -2.43
CA PHE A 562 -30.47 10.95 -3.27
C PHE A 562 -31.40 10.29 -4.29
N ALA A 563 -30.85 9.86 -5.42
CA ALA A 563 -31.56 9.05 -6.39
C ALA A 563 -30.77 7.75 -6.64
N ILE A 564 -31.47 6.63 -6.78
CA ILE A 564 -30.90 5.31 -7.05
C ILE A 564 -31.44 4.85 -8.40
N ASP A 565 -30.55 4.52 -9.34
CA ASP A 565 -30.93 4.01 -10.64
C ASP A 565 -31.36 2.52 -10.56
N PRO A 566 -31.96 1.95 -11.61
CA PRO A 566 -32.34 0.54 -11.65
C PRO A 566 -31.16 -0.43 -11.58
N LYS A 567 -29.91 0.05 -11.82
CA LYS A 567 -28.68 -0.73 -11.70
C LYS A 567 -28.11 -0.73 -10.28
N GLY A 568 -28.72 0.05 -9.34
CA GLY A 568 -28.27 0.17 -7.96
C GLY A 568 -27.21 1.25 -7.73
N CYS A 569 -26.91 2.09 -8.73
CA CYS A 569 -26.00 3.22 -8.53
C CYS A 569 -26.72 4.38 -7.86
N ILE A 570 -26.07 4.98 -6.84
CA ILE A 570 -26.60 6.12 -6.13
C ILE A 570 -26.02 7.43 -6.64
N TYR A 571 -26.88 8.44 -6.75
CA TYR A 571 -26.58 9.80 -7.17
C TYR A 571 -26.99 10.78 -6.08
N VAL A 572 -26.11 11.70 -5.74
CA VAL A 572 -26.36 12.72 -4.72
C VAL A 572 -26.93 13.96 -5.39
N PHE A 573 -28.07 14.46 -4.92
CA PHE A 573 -28.57 15.75 -5.35
C PHE A 573 -27.71 16.88 -4.79
N ALA A 574 -27.07 17.61 -5.68
CA ALA A 574 -26.29 18.81 -5.40
C ALA A 574 -26.86 19.99 -6.17
N ASN A 575 -26.36 21.21 -5.96
CA ASN A 575 -26.87 22.46 -6.56
C ASN A 575 -27.10 22.44 -8.08
N GLN A 576 -26.39 21.55 -8.81
CA GLN A 576 -26.60 21.30 -10.24
C GLN A 576 -26.58 19.78 -10.45
N PRO A 577 -27.73 19.10 -10.32
CA PRO A 577 -27.77 17.67 -10.60
C PRO A 577 -27.53 17.45 -12.10
N ALA A 578 -26.51 16.69 -12.43
CA ALA A 578 -26.19 16.28 -13.82
C ALA A 578 -27.11 15.16 -14.33
N PHE A 579 -28.23 14.88 -13.64
CA PHE A 579 -29.15 13.78 -13.94
C PHE A 579 -30.58 14.14 -13.62
N THR A 580 -31.49 13.55 -14.35
CA THR A 580 -32.96 13.60 -14.10
C THR A 580 -33.42 12.16 -13.83
N PRO A 581 -34.07 11.89 -12.67
CA PRO A 581 -34.61 10.57 -12.41
C PRO A 581 -35.68 10.19 -13.43
N ALA A 582 -35.55 8.99 -14.00
CA ALA A 582 -36.48 8.43 -14.96
C ALA A 582 -37.36 7.34 -14.31
N ASN A 583 -38.27 6.75 -15.05
CA ASN A 583 -39.10 5.65 -14.60
C ASN A 583 -38.24 4.46 -14.11
N GLY A 584 -38.58 3.86 -12.98
CA GLY A 584 -37.86 2.79 -12.32
C GLY A 584 -36.76 3.26 -11.34
N TRP A 585 -36.51 4.59 -11.22
CA TRP A 585 -35.59 5.12 -10.22
C TRP A 585 -36.23 5.21 -8.84
N LYS A 586 -35.45 5.05 -7.78
CA LYS A 586 -35.87 5.31 -6.41
C LYS A 586 -35.31 6.64 -5.94
N ILE A 587 -36.13 7.47 -5.32
CA ILE A 587 -35.71 8.74 -4.73
C ILE A 587 -35.77 8.63 -3.21
N ILE A 588 -34.67 8.95 -2.55
CA ILE A 588 -34.61 9.14 -1.11
C ILE A 588 -34.79 10.62 -0.83
N GLY A 589 -35.81 11.00 -0.08
CA GLY A 589 -36.10 12.40 0.25
C GLY A 589 -36.91 12.56 1.53
N ILE A 590 -37.05 13.79 1.96
CA ILE A 590 -37.79 14.20 3.16
C ILE A 590 -39.25 14.48 2.75
N SER A 591 -40.18 13.80 3.38
CA SER A 591 -41.64 13.98 3.15
C SER A 591 -42.40 13.95 4.46
#